data_787723be0779a0369b0c27a6bb22cf08
#
_entry.id   787723be0779a0369b0c27a6bb22cf08
#
_cell.length_a   1.000
_cell.length_b   1.000
_cell.length_c   1.000
_cell.angle_alpha   90.00
_cell.angle_beta   90.00
_cell.angle_gamma   90.00
#
_symmetry.space_group_name_H-M   'P 1'
#
loop_
_entity.id
_entity.type
_entity.pdbx_description
1 polymer ?
#
loop_
_entity_poly.entity_id
_entity_poly.type
_entity_poly.pdbx_seq_one_letter_code
_entity_poly.pdbx_strand_id
1 'polypeptide(L)'
;MEQQLKELKALLTEVYDLEHANALLHWDQSTYMPKGGAVARGRQMATLGKLAHEKMTDPKIGRLLDDLVPYGESLPYDSDEAGLIRAAHRKYEKATQVPADFMAEFTTHTAETFHVWTEARPADDFSKVQPYLEKTLELSRRMADYFPGYEHIADPLISFSDEGMKASTLKKLFADLRAELVPLVKRVTDLEPVDDSCLKQTYAEEKQRLFGEQVIQRLGYDFSRGRQDKTHHPFMTKFSLGDVRITTRFRENDLGEALFSTIHESGHAMYEQGIRMEYEGTPLASGTSSGVHESQSRLWENIVGRSRGFWEYFYPELQRTFPDQLGGVSLDTFHRAVNKVQPSLIRTDADELTYNLHVMIRFDLELALLEGKLEVKDLPEAWRERYRQDLGIAPADDKDGVLQDVHWYADTIGGVFQGYTIGNILSAQFYETALKAHPEIPDQIRQGEFGTLRGWLTEHIYRHGAKFTADELTERATGSQLSIDPYIRYLKGKFGELYR
;
A
#
# COMPACT_ATOMS: atom_id res chain seq x y z
N MET A 1 30.79 -13.78 -17.70
CA MET A 1 29.52 -13.01 -17.53
C MET A 1 28.28 -13.91 -17.54
N GLU A 2 27.97 -14.64 -18.63
CA GLU A 2 26.76 -15.47 -18.72
C GLU A 2 26.68 -16.55 -17.62
N GLN A 3 27.78 -17.27 -17.36
CA GLN A 3 27.84 -18.26 -16.29
C GLN A 3 27.73 -17.64 -14.89
N GLN A 4 28.33 -16.48 -14.66
CA GLN A 4 28.21 -15.74 -13.41
C GLN A 4 26.79 -15.22 -13.18
N LEU A 5 26.11 -14.73 -14.23
CA LEU A 5 24.72 -14.32 -14.17
C LEU A 5 23.78 -15.49 -13.87
N LYS A 6 24.05 -16.67 -14.46
CA LYS A 6 23.30 -17.89 -14.15
C LYS A 6 23.49 -18.32 -12.69
N GLU A 7 24.72 -18.22 -12.19
CA GLU A 7 25.05 -18.53 -10.78
C GLU A 7 24.38 -17.54 -9.82
N LEU A 8 24.42 -16.23 -10.11
CA LEU A 8 23.73 -15.22 -9.34
C LEU A 8 22.21 -15.51 -9.29
N LYS A 9 21.59 -15.79 -10.44
CA LYS A 9 20.16 -16.14 -10.50
C LYS A 9 19.84 -17.34 -9.60
N ALA A 10 20.65 -18.40 -9.62
CA ALA A 10 20.42 -19.58 -8.79
C ALA A 10 20.47 -19.25 -7.29
N LEU A 11 21.43 -18.43 -6.85
CA LEU A 11 21.51 -17.98 -5.45
C LEU A 11 20.30 -17.11 -5.04
N LEU A 12 19.90 -16.19 -5.92
CA LEU A 12 18.75 -15.32 -5.67
C LEU A 12 17.43 -16.11 -5.64
N THR A 13 17.31 -17.19 -6.45
CA THR A 13 16.14 -18.07 -6.40
C THR A 13 16.03 -18.79 -5.05
N GLU A 14 17.14 -19.22 -4.45
CA GLU A 14 17.11 -19.82 -3.11
C GLU A 14 16.64 -18.82 -2.04
N VAL A 15 17.06 -17.55 -2.16
CA VAL A 15 16.56 -16.46 -1.26
C VAL A 15 15.07 -16.26 -1.46
N TYR A 16 14.65 -16.16 -2.72
CA TYR A 16 13.25 -15.99 -3.11
C TYR A 16 12.36 -17.11 -2.53
N ASP A 17 12.76 -18.36 -2.69
CA ASP A 17 11.99 -19.51 -2.18
C ASP A 17 11.85 -19.49 -0.66
N LEU A 18 12.91 -19.11 0.08
CA LEU A 18 12.84 -18.99 1.54
C LEU A 18 11.93 -17.84 2.00
N GLU A 19 12.01 -16.67 1.34
CA GLU A 19 11.15 -15.51 1.63
C GLU A 19 9.68 -15.86 1.39
N HIS A 20 9.36 -16.55 0.28
CA HIS A 20 8.00 -16.89 -0.08
C HIS A 20 7.44 -18.07 0.73
N ALA A 21 8.28 -19.02 1.15
CA ALA A 21 7.90 -20.02 2.15
C ALA A 21 7.54 -19.36 3.50
N ASN A 22 8.30 -18.33 3.90
CA ASN A 22 7.99 -17.54 5.10
C ASN A 22 6.68 -16.74 4.96
N ALA A 23 6.43 -16.16 3.79
CA ALA A 23 5.18 -15.46 3.48
C ALA A 23 3.96 -16.41 3.59
N LEU A 24 4.08 -17.67 3.13
CA LEU A 24 3.04 -18.68 3.28
C LEU A 24 2.74 -18.99 4.77
N LEU A 25 3.76 -19.07 5.61
CA LEU A 25 3.59 -19.25 7.04
C LEU A 25 2.88 -18.05 7.69
N HIS A 26 3.21 -16.82 7.26
CA HIS A 26 2.54 -15.60 7.72
C HIS A 26 1.06 -15.58 7.29
N TRP A 27 0.77 -15.94 6.04
CA TRP A 27 -0.61 -16.01 5.55
C TRP A 27 -1.44 -17.04 6.34
N ASP A 28 -0.91 -18.24 6.57
CA ASP A 28 -1.58 -19.26 7.38
C ASP A 28 -1.81 -18.80 8.82
N GLN A 29 -0.83 -18.10 9.41
CA GLN A 29 -0.97 -17.50 10.75
C GLN A 29 -2.13 -16.50 10.82
N SER A 30 -2.33 -15.74 9.76
CA SER A 30 -3.37 -14.70 9.67
C SER A 30 -4.76 -15.24 9.31
N THR A 31 -4.86 -16.49 8.82
CA THR A 31 -6.09 -17.08 8.27
C THR A 31 -6.55 -18.34 9.00
N TYR A 32 -5.78 -19.43 8.93
CA TYR A 32 -6.22 -20.77 9.33
C TYR A 32 -5.49 -21.36 10.52
N MET A 33 -4.37 -20.78 10.93
CA MET A 33 -3.55 -21.38 12.00
C MET A 33 -4.32 -21.52 13.33
N PRO A 34 -4.34 -22.69 13.96
CA PRO A 34 -4.86 -22.83 15.32
C PRO A 34 -4.09 -21.96 16.30
N LYS A 35 -4.79 -21.34 17.26
CA LYS A 35 -4.19 -20.43 18.27
C LYS A 35 -3.01 -21.05 19.04
N GLY A 36 -3.05 -22.36 19.29
CA GLY A 36 -1.96 -23.09 19.98
C GLY A 36 -0.66 -23.18 19.16
N GLY A 37 -0.70 -22.90 17.85
CA GLY A 37 0.46 -22.93 16.97
C GLY A 37 1.36 -21.69 17.02
N ALA A 38 0.91 -20.59 17.62
CA ALA A 38 1.54 -19.28 17.51
C ALA A 38 3.04 -19.25 17.90
N VAL A 39 3.40 -19.85 19.03
CA VAL A 39 4.79 -19.88 19.51
C VAL A 39 5.71 -20.65 18.57
N ALA A 40 5.27 -21.81 18.07
CA ALA A 40 6.06 -22.61 17.13
C ALA A 40 6.17 -21.90 15.77
N ARG A 41 5.08 -21.27 15.31
CA ARG A 41 5.05 -20.50 14.06
C ARG A 41 6.04 -19.33 14.10
N GLY A 42 6.07 -18.55 15.20
CA GLY A 42 7.05 -17.47 15.36
C GLY A 42 8.49 -17.95 15.22
N ARG A 43 8.85 -19.10 15.83
CA ARG A 43 10.20 -19.68 15.67
C ARG A 43 10.48 -20.16 14.24
N GLN A 44 9.50 -20.78 13.57
CA GLN A 44 9.65 -21.23 12.19
C GLN A 44 9.91 -20.06 11.25
N MET A 45 9.11 -18.99 11.38
CA MET A 45 9.28 -17.77 10.58
C MET A 45 10.62 -17.09 10.83
N ALA A 46 11.04 -16.97 12.10
CA ALA A 46 12.36 -16.43 12.45
C ALA A 46 13.51 -17.25 11.86
N THR A 47 13.38 -18.58 11.85
CA THR A 47 14.41 -19.47 11.24
C THR A 47 14.50 -19.26 9.73
N LEU A 48 13.36 -19.21 9.02
CA LEU A 48 13.34 -18.98 7.57
C LEU A 48 13.86 -17.58 7.23
N GLY A 49 13.45 -16.55 7.95
CA GLY A 49 13.94 -15.18 7.76
C GLY A 49 15.44 -15.07 7.97
N LYS A 50 15.98 -15.72 9.01
CA LYS A 50 17.43 -15.78 9.24
C LYS A 50 18.16 -16.47 8.08
N LEU A 51 17.68 -17.63 7.62
CA LEU A 51 18.29 -18.35 6.51
C LEU A 51 18.24 -17.54 5.20
N ALA A 52 17.13 -16.86 4.91
CA ALA A 52 17.00 -16.00 3.75
C ALA A 52 18.00 -14.84 3.81
N HIS A 53 18.14 -14.20 4.96
CA HIS A 53 19.10 -13.11 5.18
C HIS A 53 20.56 -13.60 5.05
N GLU A 54 20.95 -14.71 5.69
CA GLU A 54 22.27 -15.30 5.58
C GLU A 54 22.63 -15.64 4.14
N LYS A 55 21.66 -16.15 3.35
CA LYS A 55 21.89 -16.41 1.92
C LYS A 55 21.98 -15.11 1.11
N MET A 56 21.14 -14.11 1.37
CA MET A 56 21.19 -12.84 0.65
C MET A 56 22.50 -12.08 0.91
N THR A 57 23.03 -12.19 2.12
CA THR A 57 24.31 -11.53 2.53
C THR A 57 25.55 -12.39 2.31
N ASP A 58 25.44 -13.54 1.61
CA ASP A 58 26.60 -14.38 1.29
C ASP A 58 27.62 -13.56 0.50
N PRO A 59 28.90 -13.49 0.95
CA PRO A 59 29.99 -12.80 0.24
C PRO A 59 30.15 -13.25 -1.22
N LYS A 60 29.65 -14.43 -1.57
CA LYS A 60 29.68 -14.92 -2.95
C LYS A 60 28.77 -14.09 -3.86
N ILE A 61 27.59 -13.67 -3.37
CA ILE A 61 26.71 -12.75 -4.11
C ILE A 61 27.42 -11.42 -4.33
N GLY A 62 28.07 -10.86 -3.29
CA GLY A 62 28.83 -9.62 -3.43
C GLY A 62 29.90 -9.71 -4.53
N ARG A 63 30.74 -10.74 -4.50
CA ARG A 63 31.78 -10.94 -5.54
C ARG A 63 31.21 -11.11 -6.96
N LEU A 64 30.06 -11.80 -7.09
CA LEU A 64 29.39 -11.91 -8.39
C LEU A 64 28.84 -10.55 -8.86
N LEU A 65 28.30 -9.74 -7.95
CA LEU A 65 27.82 -8.39 -8.26
C LEU A 65 28.98 -7.44 -8.61
N ASP A 66 30.11 -7.51 -7.91
CA ASP A 66 31.31 -6.71 -8.24
C ASP A 66 31.76 -6.94 -9.72
N ASP A 67 31.66 -8.17 -10.22
CA ASP A 67 31.96 -8.49 -11.60
C ASP A 67 30.83 -8.13 -12.58
N LEU A 68 29.57 -8.30 -12.14
CA LEU A 68 28.40 -8.18 -13.01
C LEU A 68 27.89 -6.74 -13.14
N VAL A 69 28.11 -5.85 -12.16
CA VAL A 69 27.63 -4.44 -12.23
C VAL A 69 28.26 -3.72 -13.43
N PRO A 70 29.59 -3.74 -13.67
CA PRO A 70 30.15 -3.12 -14.87
C PRO A 70 29.65 -3.75 -16.18
N TYR A 71 29.39 -5.06 -16.18
CA TYR A 71 28.78 -5.72 -17.32
C TYR A 71 27.33 -5.21 -17.55
N GLY A 72 26.51 -5.15 -16.51
CA GLY A 72 25.16 -4.62 -16.56
C GLY A 72 25.11 -3.18 -17.11
N GLU A 73 26.06 -2.33 -16.71
CA GLU A 73 26.21 -0.96 -17.21
C GLU A 73 26.57 -0.89 -18.71
N SER A 74 27.21 -1.94 -19.23
CA SER A 74 27.55 -2.04 -20.66
C SER A 74 26.37 -2.50 -21.53
N LEU A 75 25.30 -3.03 -20.93
CA LEU A 75 24.10 -3.48 -21.63
C LEU A 75 23.11 -2.33 -21.86
N PRO A 76 22.15 -2.48 -22.81
CA PRO A 76 21.03 -1.55 -22.87
C PRO A 76 20.33 -1.47 -21.51
N TYR A 77 20.09 -0.25 -21.04
CA TYR A 77 19.50 -0.01 -19.71
C TYR A 77 18.20 -0.79 -19.49
N ASP A 78 17.40 -0.93 -20.56
CA ASP A 78 16.10 -1.59 -20.57
C ASP A 78 16.17 -3.11 -20.75
N SER A 79 17.37 -3.70 -20.85
CA SER A 79 17.51 -5.16 -20.90
C SER A 79 17.12 -5.78 -19.55
N ASP A 80 16.60 -7.01 -19.59
CA ASP A 80 16.20 -7.71 -18.37
C ASP A 80 17.42 -8.08 -17.51
N GLU A 81 18.55 -8.32 -18.14
CA GLU A 81 19.79 -8.63 -17.45
C GLU A 81 20.35 -7.42 -16.70
N ALA A 82 20.38 -6.24 -17.35
CA ALA A 82 20.78 -5.00 -16.67
C ALA A 82 19.83 -4.66 -15.51
N GLY A 83 18.52 -4.79 -15.71
CA GLY A 83 17.52 -4.59 -14.68
C GLY A 83 17.67 -5.54 -13.50
N LEU A 84 17.91 -6.83 -13.77
CA LEU A 84 18.14 -7.83 -12.74
C LEU A 84 19.39 -7.52 -11.91
N ILE A 85 20.51 -7.18 -12.57
CA ILE A 85 21.76 -6.86 -11.88
C ILE A 85 21.55 -5.64 -10.97
N ARG A 86 20.90 -4.58 -11.46
CA ARG A 86 20.58 -3.38 -10.65
C ARG A 86 19.70 -3.73 -9.45
N ALA A 87 18.63 -4.50 -9.66
CA ALA A 87 17.71 -4.87 -8.58
C ALA A 87 18.41 -5.78 -7.54
N ALA A 88 19.23 -6.73 -7.99
CA ALA A 88 20.00 -7.61 -7.11
C ALA A 88 21.06 -6.83 -6.31
N HIS A 89 21.75 -5.89 -6.94
CA HIS A 89 22.74 -5.04 -6.28
C HIS A 89 22.10 -4.19 -5.18
N ARG A 90 21.00 -3.50 -5.47
CA ARG A 90 20.26 -2.73 -4.46
C ARG A 90 19.78 -3.60 -3.27
N LYS A 91 19.24 -4.80 -3.56
CA LYS A 91 18.80 -5.72 -2.51
C LYS A 91 19.97 -6.19 -1.65
N TYR A 92 21.09 -6.51 -2.26
CA TYR A 92 22.31 -6.93 -1.56
C TYR A 92 22.90 -5.82 -0.70
N GLU A 93 23.04 -4.60 -1.23
CA GLU A 93 23.50 -3.44 -0.48
C GLU A 93 22.65 -3.17 0.76
N LYS A 94 21.33 -3.08 0.59
CA LYS A 94 20.40 -2.87 1.71
C LYS A 94 20.53 -3.97 2.78
N ALA A 95 20.69 -5.23 2.36
CA ALA A 95 20.80 -6.36 3.28
C ALA A 95 22.14 -6.38 4.03
N THR A 96 23.24 -5.87 3.44
CA THR A 96 24.59 -5.95 4.02
C THR A 96 24.98 -4.70 4.80
N GLN A 97 24.35 -3.54 4.55
CA GLN A 97 24.69 -2.30 5.23
C GLN A 97 24.23 -2.28 6.69
N VAL A 98 23.10 -2.95 7.00
CA VAL A 98 22.57 -3.00 8.36
C VAL A 98 23.15 -4.19 9.12
N PRO A 99 23.84 -3.97 10.26
CA PRO A 99 24.41 -5.07 11.04
C PRO A 99 23.34 -6.04 11.58
N ALA A 100 23.65 -7.33 11.58
CA ALA A 100 22.75 -8.37 12.06
C ALA A 100 22.33 -8.17 13.54
N ASP A 101 23.28 -7.73 14.37
CA ASP A 101 23.00 -7.46 15.80
C ASP A 101 21.99 -6.31 15.97
N PHE A 102 22.09 -5.26 15.11
CA PHE A 102 21.11 -4.18 15.11
C PHE A 102 19.74 -4.69 14.67
N MET A 103 19.65 -5.52 13.63
CA MET A 103 18.39 -6.09 13.18
C MET A 103 17.75 -6.98 14.27
N ALA A 104 18.55 -7.71 15.03
CA ALA A 104 18.07 -8.48 16.17
C ALA A 104 17.51 -7.57 17.29
N GLU A 105 18.23 -6.48 17.62
CA GLU A 105 17.77 -5.45 18.57
C GLU A 105 16.45 -4.83 18.09
N PHE A 106 16.39 -4.40 16.83
CA PHE A 106 15.21 -3.77 16.24
C PHE A 106 13.99 -4.69 16.25
N THR A 107 14.15 -5.94 15.80
CA THR A 107 13.06 -6.92 15.74
C THR A 107 12.54 -7.26 17.15
N THR A 108 13.43 -7.40 18.13
CA THR A 108 13.02 -7.66 19.50
C THR A 108 12.22 -6.47 20.05
N HIS A 109 12.75 -5.25 19.86
CA HIS A 109 12.10 -4.03 20.31
C HIS A 109 10.72 -3.82 19.67
N THR A 110 10.57 -4.00 18.37
CA THR A 110 9.27 -3.83 17.68
C THR A 110 8.24 -4.85 18.14
N ALA A 111 8.65 -6.11 18.40
CA ALA A 111 7.76 -7.12 18.97
C ALA A 111 7.27 -6.75 20.40
N GLU A 112 8.15 -6.26 21.25
CA GLU A 112 7.79 -5.77 22.60
C GLU A 112 6.89 -4.54 22.52
N THR A 113 7.24 -3.57 21.67
CA THR A 113 6.47 -2.33 21.47
C THR A 113 5.06 -2.62 20.98
N PHE A 114 4.91 -3.52 20.02
CA PHE A 114 3.61 -3.96 19.53
C PHE A 114 2.76 -4.57 20.65
N HIS A 115 3.36 -5.43 21.49
CA HIS A 115 2.65 -6.03 22.62
C HIS A 115 2.16 -4.96 23.61
N VAL A 116 3.02 -4.03 24.01
CA VAL A 116 2.65 -2.93 24.91
C VAL A 116 1.56 -2.04 24.29
N TRP A 117 1.62 -1.78 22.97
CA TRP A 117 0.59 -1.01 22.27
C TRP A 117 -0.77 -1.71 22.30
N THR A 118 -0.84 -3.04 22.15
CA THR A 118 -2.11 -3.78 22.22
C THR A 118 -2.81 -3.65 23.58
N GLU A 119 -2.08 -3.35 24.63
CA GLU A 119 -2.63 -3.07 25.97
C GLU A 119 -2.91 -1.57 26.19
N ALA A 120 -2.01 -0.70 25.72
CA ALA A 120 -2.08 0.74 25.93
C ALA A 120 -3.26 1.38 25.18
N ARG A 121 -3.51 0.97 23.94
CA ARG A 121 -4.59 1.54 23.11
C ARG A 121 -5.97 1.35 23.73
N PRO A 122 -6.42 0.13 24.13
CA PRO A 122 -7.71 -0.05 24.80
C PRO A 122 -7.79 0.66 26.16
N ALA A 123 -6.66 0.83 26.83
CA ALA A 123 -6.57 1.52 28.10
C ALA A 123 -6.52 3.06 27.98
N ASP A 124 -6.43 3.59 26.76
CA ASP A 124 -6.25 5.02 26.49
C ASP A 124 -5.03 5.62 27.23
N ASP A 125 -3.92 4.90 27.25
CA ASP A 125 -2.75 5.25 28.07
C ASP A 125 -1.48 5.39 27.21
N PHE A 126 -1.25 6.58 26.67
CA PHE A 126 -0.07 6.90 25.88
C PHE A 126 1.23 6.77 26.69
N SER A 127 1.19 7.02 28.00
CA SER A 127 2.38 6.97 28.86
C SER A 127 3.06 5.60 28.88
N LYS A 128 2.30 4.53 28.65
CA LYS A 128 2.83 3.16 28.58
C LYS A 128 3.71 2.95 27.34
N VAL A 129 3.36 3.54 26.20
CA VAL A 129 4.09 3.37 24.94
C VAL A 129 5.16 4.44 24.72
N GLN A 130 5.10 5.56 25.40
CA GLN A 130 6.04 6.67 25.22
C GLN A 130 7.51 6.24 25.25
N PRO A 131 8.02 5.52 26.28
CA PRO A 131 9.42 5.11 26.32
C PRO A 131 9.80 4.15 25.18
N TYR A 132 8.85 3.36 24.71
CA TYR A 132 9.06 2.49 23.56
C TYR A 132 9.14 3.27 22.25
N LEU A 133 8.28 4.28 22.06
CA LEU A 133 8.37 5.18 20.91
C LEU A 133 9.67 6.01 20.89
N GLU A 134 10.14 6.45 22.06
CA GLU A 134 11.45 7.11 22.19
C GLU A 134 12.58 6.19 21.72
N LYS A 135 12.52 4.92 22.07
CA LYS A 135 13.48 3.90 21.61
C LYS A 135 13.28 3.57 20.11
N THR A 136 12.05 3.47 19.62
CA THR A 136 11.78 3.31 18.19
C THR A 136 12.38 4.47 17.38
N LEU A 137 12.23 5.70 17.86
CA LEU A 137 12.81 6.89 17.21
C LEU A 137 14.35 6.83 17.20
N GLU A 138 14.99 6.45 18.31
CA GLU A 138 16.44 6.23 18.36
C GLU A 138 16.88 5.18 17.34
N LEU A 139 16.20 4.03 17.31
CA LEU A 139 16.51 2.94 16.37
C LEU A 139 16.28 3.36 14.91
N SER A 140 15.23 4.15 14.63
CA SER A 140 14.97 4.68 13.29
C SER A 140 16.09 5.59 12.81
N ARG A 141 16.62 6.45 13.68
CA ARG A 141 17.79 7.30 13.36
C ARG A 141 19.04 6.47 13.11
N ARG A 142 19.32 5.47 13.98
CA ARG A 142 20.45 4.54 13.79
C ARG A 142 20.31 3.73 12.49
N MET A 143 19.09 3.31 12.13
CA MET A 143 18.83 2.66 10.85
C MET A 143 19.22 3.55 9.69
N ALA A 144 18.82 4.83 9.71
CA ALA A 144 19.18 5.79 8.68
C ALA A 144 20.70 6.01 8.59
N ASP A 145 21.42 6.02 9.69
CA ASP A 145 22.87 6.25 9.75
C ASP A 145 23.71 5.13 9.10
N TYR A 146 23.13 3.93 8.92
CA TYR A 146 23.77 2.86 8.14
C TYR A 146 23.83 3.16 6.63
N PHE A 147 23.09 4.19 6.15
CA PHE A 147 23.04 4.60 4.75
C PHE A 147 23.57 6.04 4.61
N PRO A 148 24.89 6.26 4.73
CA PRO A 148 25.46 7.61 4.77
C PRO A 148 25.27 8.35 3.45
N GLY A 149 25.35 9.71 3.50
CA GLY A 149 25.28 10.55 2.32
C GLY A 149 23.86 11.02 1.97
N TYR A 150 22.88 10.81 2.84
CA TYR A 150 21.52 11.34 2.67
C TYR A 150 21.48 12.86 2.87
N GLU A 151 20.53 13.51 2.22
CA GLU A 151 20.26 14.95 2.40
C GLU A 151 19.39 15.22 3.63
N HIS A 152 18.50 14.26 3.93
CA HIS A 152 17.59 14.31 5.06
C HIS A 152 17.55 12.94 5.74
N ILE A 153 17.52 12.90 7.07
CA ILE A 153 17.54 11.66 7.86
C ILE A 153 16.40 10.69 7.51
N ALA A 154 15.27 11.16 6.98
CA ALA A 154 14.18 10.31 6.51
C ALA A 154 14.43 9.68 5.13
N ASP A 155 15.39 10.19 4.33
CA ASP A 155 15.61 9.68 2.96
C ASP A 155 15.93 8.18 2.91
N PRO A 156 16.84 7.65 3.75
CA PRO A 156 17.10 6.22 3.77
C PRO A 156 15.87 5.39 4.17
N LEU A 157 15.09 5.88 5.15
CA LEU A 157 13.88 5.19 5.62
C LEU A 157 12.81 5.15 4.52
N ILE A 158 12.60 6.26 3.81
CA ILE A 158 11.70 6.34 2.65
C ILE A 158 12.16 5.41 1.53
N SER A 159 13.47 5.35 1.27
CA SER A 159 14.04 4.51 0.22
C SER A 159 13.86 3.00 0.43
N PHE A 160 13.53 2.53 1.63
CA PHE A 160 13.17 1.12 1.84
C PHE A 160 11.89 0.74 1.10
N SER A 161 10.91 1.62 1.05
CA SER A 161 9.61 1.39 0.42
C SER A 161 9.47 2.04 -0.97
N ASP A 162 10.10 3.20 -1.16
CA ASP A 162 10.03 3.99 -2.39
C ASP A 162 11.44 4.44 -2.79
N GLU A 163 12.17 3.56 -3.48
CA GLU A 163 13.58 3.71 -3.86
C GLU A 163 13.88 5.05 -4.53
N GLY A 164 14.83 5.77 -3.96
CA GLY A 164 15.31 7.06 -4.48
C GLY A 164 14.43 8.27 -4.15
N MET A 165 13.23 8.07 -3.59
CA MET A 165 12.36 9.16 -3.19
C MET A 165 12.97 9.97 -2.03
N LYS A 166 12.85 11.30 -2.08
CA LYS A 166 13.44 12.21 -1.13
C LYS A 166 12.39 12.89 -0.23
N ALA A 167 12.72 13.08 1.04
CA ALA A 167 11.89 13.84 1.98
C ALA A 167 11.62 15.27 1.49
N SER A 168 12.60 15.93 0.84
CA SER A 168 12.43 17.27 0.28
C SER A 168 11.39 17.31 -0.84
N THR A 169 11.38 16.31 -1.73
CA THR A 169 10.37 16.15 -2.80
C THR A 169 8.99 15.96 -2.20
N LEU A 170 8.87 15.06 -1.23
CA LEU A 170 7.61 14.74 -0.57
C LEU A 170 7.05 15.90 0.23
N LYS A 171 7.90 16.64 0.96
CA LYS A 171 7.49 17.86 1.68
C LYS A 171 6.81 18.85 0.73
N LYS A 172 7.42 19.09 -0.43
CA LYS A 172 6.85 20.00 -1.43
C LYS A 172 5.55 19.46 -2.00
N LEU A 173 5.56 18.20 -2.45
CA LEU A 173 4.40 17.55 -3.06
C LEU A 173 3.18 17.54 -2.11
N PHE A 174 3.41 17.20 -0.83
CA PHE A 174 2.35 17.13 0.17
C PHE A 174 1.88 18.54 0.61
N ALA A 175 2.75 19.53 0.64
CA ALA A 175 2.33 20.91 0.88
C ALA A 175 1.42 21.42 -0.25
N ASP A 176 1.80 21.18 -1.50
CA ASP A 176 1.01 21.56 -2.67
C ASP A 176 -0.34 20.83 -2.69
N LEU A 177 -0.34 19.52 -2.39
CA LEU A 177 -1.55 18.72 -2.31
C LEU A 177 -2.48 19.18 -1.18
N ARG A 178 -1.96 19.46 0.02
CA ARG A 178 -2.73 19.95 1.16
C ARG A 178 -3.39 21.28 0.86
N ALA A 179 -2.69 22.18 0.18
CA ALA A 179 -3.23 23.49 -0.19
C ALA A 179 -4.49 23.38 -1.09
N GLU A 180 -4.59 22.30 -1.88
CA GLU A 180 -5.75 21.99 -2.72
C GLU A 180 -6.83 21.20 -1.98
N LEU A 181 -6.42 20.24 -1.15
CA LEU A 181 -7.35 19.30 -0.49
C LEU A 181 -8.12 19.94 0.66
N VAL A 182 -7.46 20.70 1.56
CA VAL A 182 -8.12 21.26 2.75
C VAL A 182 -9.32 22.16 2.37
N PRO A 183 -9.20 23.08 1.40
CA PRO A 183 -10.35 23.87 0.95
C PRO A 183 -11.45 23.02 0.28
N LEU A 184 -11.04 21.96 -0.45
CA LEU A 184 -11.99 21.09 -1.12
C LEU A 184 -12.78 20.25 -0.11
N VAL A 185 -12.10 19.65 0.87
CA VAL A 185 -12.74 18.91 1.99
C VAL A 185 -13.71 19.83 2.72
N LYS A 186 -13.25 21.02 3.13
CA LYS A 186 -14.11 21.98 3.83
C LYS A 186 -15.37 22.31 3.03
N ARG A 187 -15.23 22.62 1.73
CA ARG A 187 -16.38 22.92 0.86
C ARG A 187 -17.37 21.78 0.80
N VAL A 188 -16.90 20.52 0.73
CA VAL A 188 -17.75 19.34 0.65
C VAL A 188 -18.43 19.06 1.98
N THR A 189 -17.71 19.20 3.08
CA THR A 189 -18.22 18.91 4.44
C THR A 189 -19.12 20.03 5.01
N ASP A 190 -19.08 21.23 4.44
CA ASP A 190 -20.03 22.31 4.77
C ASP A 190 -21.44 22.08 4.15
N LEU A 191 -21.59 21.09 3.25
CA LEU A 191 -22.86 20.72 2.64
C LEU A 191 -23.61 19.68 3.47
N GLU A 192 -24.90 19.45 3.13
CA GLU A 192 -25.70 18.41 3.78
C GLU A 192 -25.05 17.03 3.64
N PRO A 193 -24.88 16.30 4.75
CA PRO A 193 -24.28 14.97 4.74
C PRO A 193 -25.06 13.99 3.83
N VAL A 194 -24.34 13.18 3.09
CA VAL A 194 -24.93 12.12 2.28
C VAL A 194 -25.44 11.00 3.19
N ASP A 195 -26.68 10.56 2.97
CA ASP A 195 -27.24 9.39 3.62
C ASP A 195 -26.62 8.10 3.04
N ASP A 196 -25.91 7.35 3.86
CA ASP A 196 -25.31 6.05 3.53
C ASP A 196 -25.98 4.87 4.26
N SER A 197 -27.18 5.09 4.83
CA SER A 197 -27.94 4.08 5.57
C SER A 197 -28.21 2.81 4.75
N CYS A 198 -28.30 2.94 3.41
CA CYS A 198 -28.43 1.81 2.52
C CYS A 198 -27.21 0.87 2.54
N LEU A 199 -26.04 1.31 2.98
CA LEU A 199 -24.84 0.47 3.13
C LEU A 199 -24.74 -0.19 4.51
N LYS A 200 -25.53 0.27 5.49
CA LYS A 200 -25.44 -0.10 6.91
C LYS A 200 -26.58 -1.05 7.37
N GLN A 201 -27.18 -1.78 6.45
CA GLN A 201 -28.19 -2.79 6.75
C GLN A 201 -27.54 -4.16 7.00
N THR A 202 -28.34 -5.22 7.08
CA THR A 202 -27.79 -6.59 7.25
C THR A 202 -27.57 -7.24 5.89
N TYR A 203 -26.33 -7.52 5.59
CA TYR A 203 -25.83 -8.13 4.36
C TYR A 203 -25.17 -9.47 4.68
N ALA A 204 -25.78 -10.59 4.29
CA ALA A 204 -25.25 -11.92 4.57
C ALA A 204 -23.84 -12.09 3.99
N GLU A 205 -22.89 -12.51 4.83
CA GLU A 205 -21.46 -12.64 4.51
C GLU A 205 -21.21 -13.43 3.22
N GLU A 206 -21.86 -14.59 3.05
CA GLU A 206 -21.67 -15.43 1.87
C GLU A 206 -22.08 -14.73 0.56
N LYS A 207 -23.15 -13.92 0.60
CA LYS A 207 -23.60 -13.15 -0.55
C LYS A 207 -22.61 -12.00 -0.86
N GLN A 208 -22.05 -11.36 0.16
CA GLN A 208 -21.00 -10.35 -0.02
C GLN A 208 -19.77 -10.98 -0.67
N ARG A 209 -19.33 -12.15 -0.20
CA ARG A 209 -18.20 -12.89 -0.72
C ARG A 209 -18.40 -13.23 -2.21
N LEU A 210 -19.49 -13.87 -2.54
CA LEU A 210 -19.78 -14.29 -3.92
C LEU A 210 -19.88 -13.11 -4.88
N PHE A 211 -20.52 -12.02 -4.47
CA PHE A 211 -20.59 -10.81 -5.29
C PHE A 211 -19.21 -10.16 -5.47
N GLY A 212 -18.41 -10.05 -4.40
CA GLY A 212 -17.05 -9.51 -4.46
C GLY A 212 -16.14 -10.33 -5.39
N GLU A 213 -16.17 -11.67 -5.28
CA GLU A 213 -15.41 -12.58 -6.16
C GLU A 213 -15.84 -12.44 -7.63
N GLN A 214 -17.14 -12.31 -7.89
CA GLN A 214 -17.65 -12.05 -9.25
C GLN A 214 -17.15 -10.73 -9.81
N VAL A 215 -17.13 -9.68 -8.99
CA VAL A 215 -16.61 -8.36 -9.38
C VAL A 215 -15.14 -8.45 -9.76
N ILE A 216 -14.28 -8.96 -8.86
CA ILE A 216 -12.83 -8.98 -9.12
C ILE A 216 -12.44 -9.94 -10.25
N GLN A 217 -13.17 -11.03 -10.43
CA GLN A 217 -13.01 -11.90 -11.61
C GLN A 217 -13.29 -11.12 -12.90
N ARG A 218 -14.33 -10.29 -12.90
CA ARG A 218 -14.65 -9.45 -14.07
C ARG A 218 -13.60 -8.35 -14.31
N LEU A 219 -13.01 -7.79 -13.24
CA LEU A 219 -11.88 -6.86 -13.34
C LEU A 219 -10.63 -7.51 -13.92
N GLY A 220 -10.46 -8.81 -13.70
CA GLY A 220 -9.41 -9.63 -14.28
C GLY A 220 -8.47 -10.30 -13.29
N TYR A 221 -8.83 -10.37 -12.00
CA TYR A 221 -8.13 -11.20 -11.05
C TYR A 221 -8.24 -12.67 -11.45
N ASP A 222 -7.10 -13.33 -11.58
CA ASP A 222 -7.00 -14.70 -12.06
C ASP A 222 -7.08 -15.70 -10.89
N PHE A 223 -8.25 -16.27 -10.67
CA PHE A 223 -8.47 -17.28 -9.63
C PHE A 223 -7.75 -18.63 -9.88
N SER A 224 -7.19 -18.87 -11.06
CA SER A 224 -6.32 -20.03 -11.28
C SER A 224 -4.93 -19.85 -10.66
N ARG A 225 -4.57 -18.60 -10.35
CA ARG A 225 -3.31 -18.18 -9.72
C ARG A 225 -3.55 -17.43 -8.41
N GLY A 226 -4.68 -17.67 -7.74
CA GLY A 226 -4.97 -16.97 -6.49
C GLY A 226 -6.29 -17.43 -5.89
N ARG A 227 -6.58 -16.90 -4.71
CA ARG A 227 -7.83 -17.13 -3.95
C ARG A 227 -8.09 -15.99 -2.99
N GLN A 228 -9.32 -15.89 -2.50
CA GLN A 228 -9.71 -14.98 -1.43
C GLN A 228 -10.02 -15.76 -0.16
N ASP A 229 -9.48 -15.30 0.98
CA ASP A 229 -9.71 -15.86 2.29
C ASP A 229 -10.13 -14.79 3.31
N LYS A 230 -10.71 -15.23 4.42
CA LYS A 230 -11.17 -14.35 5.49
C LYS A 230 -10.04 -14.05 6.48
N THR A 231 -9.93 -12.77 6.89
CA THR A 231 -8.97 -12.32 7.89
C THR A 231 -9.54 -11.17 8.72
N HIS A 232 -8.83 -10.77 9.79
CA HIS A 232 -9.17 -9.58 10.58
C HIS A 232 -8.73 -8.27 9.91
N HIS A 233 -7.63 -8.29 9.16
CA HIS A 233 -7.10 -7.14 8.44
C HIS A 233 -6.80 -7.56 6.99
N PRO A 234 -7.51 -7.01 5.99
CA PRO A 234 -7.30 -7.33 4.58
C PRO A 234 -5.85 -7.13 4.15
N PHE A 235 -5.33 -8.01 3.33
CA PHE A 235 -4.02 -7.89 2.69
C PHE A 235 -3.91 -8.80 1.46
N MET A 236 -3.06 -8.41 0.52
CA MET A 236 -2.57 -9.26 -0.55
C MET A 236 -1.25 -9.91 -0.13
N THR A 237 -1.02 -11.13 -0.55
CA THR A 237 0.26 -11.82 -0.40
C THR A 237 0.57 -12.67 -1.62
N LYS A 238 1.86 -12.87 -1.88
CA LYS A 238 2.35 -13.66 -3.00
C LYS A 238 3.33 -14.74 -2.51
N PHE A 239 3.22 -15.93 -3.07
CA PHE A 239 4.17 -17.03 -2.84
C PHE A 239 4.94 -17.40 -4.10
N SER A 240 4.41 -17.04 -5.24
CA SER A 240 5.01 -17.05 -6.57
C SER A 240 4.18 -16.16 -7.49
N LEU A 241 4.64 -15.87 -8.70
CA LEU A 241 3.80 -15.22 -9.71
C LEU A 241 2.61 -16.10 -10.13
N GLY A 242 2.68 -17.40 -9.83
CA GLY A 242 1.60 -18.36 -10.00
C GLY A 242 0.69 -18.56 -8.79
N ASP A 243 0.97 -17.91 -7.65
CA ASP A 243 0.14 -17.98 -6.43
C ASP A 243 0.12 -16.63 -5.71
N VAL A 244 -0.85 -15.79 -6.05
CA VAL A 244 -1.07 -14.45 -5.52
C VAL A 244 -2.44 -14.40 -4.86
N ARG A 245 -2.49 -14.36 -3.54
CA ARG A 245 -3.72 -14.46 -2.75
C ARG A 245 -4.10 -13.13 -2.14
N ILE A 246 -5.42 -12.97 -1.95
CA ILE A 246 -5.99 -11.83 -1.24
C ILE A 246 -6.78 -12.30 -0.03
N THR A 247 -6.93 -11.41 0.95
CA THR A 247 -7.78 -11.65 2.11
C THR A 247 -8.74 -10.48 2.29
N THR A 248 -9.87 -10.73 2.93
CA THR A 248 -10.85 -9.69 3.21
C THR A 248 -11.50 -9.88 4.58
N ARG A 249 -12.07 -8.81 5.12
CA ARG A 249 -12.89 -8.84 6.33
C ARG A 249 -14.34 -8.58 5.97
N PHE A 250 -15.24 -9.45 6.41
CA PHE A 250 -16.67 -9.29 6.21
C PHE A 250 -17.32 -8.74 7.49
N ARG A 251 -18.15 -7.72 7.32
CA ARG A 251 -19.09 -7.22 8.32
C ARG A 251 -20.48 -7.28 7.74
N GLU A 252 -21.39 -7.99 8.41
CA GLU A 252 -22.76 -8.11 7.91
C GLU A 252 -23.55 -6.81 8.01
N ASN A 253 -23.11 -5.85 8.81
CA ASN A 253 -23.72 -4.53 8.94
C ASN A 253 -23.03 -3.42 8.13
N ASP A 254 -22.15 -3.79 7.20
CA ASP A 254 -21.46 -2.85 6.32
C ASP A 254 -21.12 -3.50 4.96
N LEU A 255 -21.90 -3.14 3.94
CA LEU A 255 -21.67 -3.64 2.58
C LEU A 255 -20.39 -3.11 1.96
N GLY A 256 -20.01 -1.87 2.29
CA GLY A 256 -18.87 -1.18 1.66
C GLY A 256 -17.54 -1.78 2.05
N GLU A 257 -17.36 -2.18 3.31
CA GLU A 257 -16.06 -2.61 3.83
C GLU A 257 -15.50 -3.81 3.06
N ALA A 258 -16.25 -4.91 3.00
CA ALA A 258 -15.78 -6.13 2.35
C ALA A 258 -15.59 -5.94 0.84
N LEU A 259 -16.52 -5.25 0.18
CA LEU A 259 -16.48 -5.07 -1.26
C LEU A 259 -15.29 -4.22 -1.70
N PHE A 260 -15.10 -3.04 -1.09
CA PHE A 260 -14.02 -2.15 -1.50
C PHE A 260 -12.65 -2.66 -1.06
N SER A 261 -12.54 -3.35 0.08
CA SER A 261 -11.32 -4.07 0.45
C SER A 261 -10.98 -5.18 -0.55
N THR A 262 -11.98 -5.96 -1.00
CA THR A 262 -11.79 -7.00 -2.02
C THR A 262 -11.29 -6.41 -3.35
N ILE A 263 -11.86 -5.29 -3.79
CA ILE A 263 -11.40 -4.61 -5.01
C ILE A 263 -9.98 -4.04 -4.81
N HIS A 264 -9.70 -3.44 -3.67
CA HIS A 264 -8.38 -2.90 -3.30
C HIS A 264 -7.31 -4.00 -3.36
N GLU A 265 -7.49 -5.09 -2.62
CA GLU A 265 -6.52 -6.18 -2.58
C GLU A 265 -6.36 -6.86 -3.96
N SER A 266 -7.45 -6.92 -4.75
CA SER A 266 -7.37 -7.44 -6.12
C SER A 266 -6.55 -6.51 -7.03
N GLY A 267 -6.54 -5.20 -6.79
CA GLY A 267 -5.69 -4.24 -7.51
C GLY A 267 -4.21 -4.54 -7.29
N HIS A 268 -3.80 -4.75 -6.05
CA HIS A 268 -2.46 -5.23 -5.70
C HIS A 268 -2.15 -6.58 -6.38
N ALA A 269 -3.09 -7.51 -6.30
CA ALA A 269 -2.91 -8.86 -6.83
C ALA A 269 -2.81 -8.89 -8.36
N MET A 270 -3.60 -8.09 -9.07
CA MET A 270 -3.52 -7.99 -10.54
C MET A 270 -2.19 -7.40 -11.00
N TYR A 271 -1.58 -6.49 -10.21
CA TYR A 271 -0.23 -6.01 -10.48
C TYR A 271 0.76 -7.18 -10.44
N GLU A 272 0.78 -7.95 -9.36
CA GLU A 272 1.69 -9.09 -9.20
C GLU A 272 1.42 -10.20 -10.24
N GLN A 273 0.15 -10.51 -10.53
CA GLN A 273 -0.22 -11.47 -11.58
C GLN A 273 0.13 -10.99 -13.00
N GLY A 274 0.29 -9.68 -13.21
CA GLY A 274 0.65 -9.09 -14.49
C GLY A 274 2.15 -9.01 -14.76
N ILE A 275 3.00 -9.33 -13.77
CA ILE A 275 4.45 -9.41 -13.92
C ILE A 275 4.80 -10.59 -14.84
N ARG A 276 5.83 -10.42 -15.66
CA ARG A 276 6.31 -11.44 -16.59
C ARG A 276 6.81 -12.68 -15.83
N MET A 277 6.32 -13.86 -16.22
CA MET A 277 6.69 -15.14 -15.59
C MET A 277 8.20 -15.46 -15.68
N GLU A 278 8.90 -14.90 -16.67
CA GLU A 278 10.35 -15.06 -16.82
C GLU A 278 11.15 -14.42 -15.68
N TYR A 279 10.51 -13.58 -14.87
CA TYR A 279 11.12 -12.96 -13.69
C TYR A 279 11.02 -13.82 -12.42
N GLU A 280 10.21 -14.89 -12.45
CA GLU A 280 10.02 -15.78 -11.29
C GLU A 280 11.35 -16.20 -10.67
N GLY A 281 11.43 -16.22 -9.33
CA GLY A 281 12.63 -16.57 -8.59
C GLY A 281 13.73 -15.49 -8.60
N THR A 282 13.44 -14.28 -9.08
CA THR A 282 14.40 -13.16 -9.12
C THR A 282 13.83 -11.92 -8.42
N PRO A 283 14.69 -10.95 -8.06
CA PRO A 283 14.24 -9.66 -7.52
C PRO A 283 13.32 -8.85 -8.43
N LEU A 284 13.24 -9.19 -9.73
CA LEU A 284 12.32 -8.53 -10.66
C LEU A 284 10.87 -9.02 -10.50
N ALA A 285 10.66 -10.17 -9.87
CA ALA A 285 9.34 -10.77 -9.66
C ALA A 285 8.57 -10.11 -8.52
N SER A 286 8.51 -8.79 -8.48
CA SER A 286 7.76 -8.00 -7.49
C SER A 286 7.42 -6.64 -8.08
N GLY A 287 6.39 -5.98 -7.54
CA GLY A 287 6.15 -4.57 -7.81
C GLY A 287 7.32 -3.70 -7.35
N THR A 288 7.47 -2.51 -7.96
CA THR A 288 8.71 -1.72 -7.82
C THR A 288 8.79 -0.87 -6.56
N SER A 289 7.67 -0.39 -6.02
CA SER A 289 7.62 0.43 -4.80
C SER A 289 6.25 0.36 -4.13
N SER A 290 6.18 0.79 -2.86
CA SER A 290 4.91 0.90 -2.13
C SER A 290 3.95 1.86 -2.83
N GLY A 291 4.42 3.01 -3.29
CA GLY A 291 3.58 4.00 -3.96
C GLY A 291 3.02 3.50 -5.30
N VAL A 292 3.82 2.84 -6.13
CA VAL A 292 3.33 2.24 -7.38
C VAL A 292 2.37 1.09 -7.10
N HIS A 293 2.66 0.27 -6.08
CA HIS A 293 1.81 -0.85 -5.70
C HIS A 293 0.44 -0.36 -5.21
N GLU A 294 0.42 0.62 -4.32
CA GLU A 294 -0.80 1.26 -3.82
C GLU A 294 -1.58 1.99 -4.93
N SER A 295 -0.89 2.49 -5.96
CA SER A 295 -1.57 3.13 -7.08
C SER A 295 -2.50 2.17 -7.83
N GLN A 296 -2.19 0.88 -7.85
CA GLN A 296 -3.00 -0.12 -8.52
C GLN A 296 -4.23 -0.49 -7.68
N SER A 297 -4.09 -0.64 -6.39
CA SER A 297 -5.22 -0.82 -5.48
C SER A 297 -6.18 0.36 -5.52
N ARG A 298 -5.65 1.60 -5.42
CA ARG A 298 -6.47 2.82 -5.41
C ARG A 298 -7.12 3.12 -6.76
N LEU A 299 -6.46 2.82 -7.88
CA LEU A 299 -7.06 2.95 -9.20
C LEU A 299 -8.30 2.06 -9.31
N TRP A 300 -8.18 0.78 -8.96
CA TRP A 300 -9.29 -0.15 -9.06
C TRP A 300 -10.38 0.10 -8.00
N GLU A 301 -10.01 0.43 -6.76
CA GLU A 301 -10.96 0.72 -5.69
C GLU A 301 -11.71 2.03 -5.90
N ASN A 302 -10.98 3.14 -6.09
CA ASN A 302 -11.55 4.48 -6.02
C ASN A 302 -11.94 5.04 -7.39
N ILE A 303 -11.03 4.97 -8.37
CA ILE A 303 -11.27 5.57 -9.69
C ILE A 303 -12.25 4.71 -10.49
N VAL A 304 -12.08 3.39 -10.48
CA VAL A 304 -12.97 2.46 -11.19
C VAL A 304 -14.14 2.04 -10.31
N GLY A 305 -13.89 1.40 -9.16
CA GLY A 305 -14.90 0.74 -8.33
C GLY A 305 -15.91 1.68 -7.67
N ARG A 306 -15.56 2.97 -7.50
CA ARG A 306 -16.49 3.99 -6.99
C ARG A 306 -17.03 4.90 -8.07
N SER A 307 -16.72 4.62 -9.36
CA SER A 307 -17.25 5.42 -10.47
C SER A 307 -18.71 5.12 -10.75
N ARG A 308 -19.42 6.10 -11.33
CA ARG A 308 -20.79 5.91 -11.77
C ARG A 308 -20.93 4.82 -12.82
N GLY A 309 -20.02 4.79 -13.81
CA GLY A 309 -20.04 3.80 -14.88
C GLY A 309 -19.90 2.37 -14.36
N PHE A 310 -19.05 2.14 -13.37
CA PHE A 310 -18.93 0.83 -12.69
C PHE A 310 -20.27 0.39 -12.09
N TRP A 311 -20.97 1.29 -11.41
CA TRP A 311 -22.25 0.98 -10.78
C TRP A 311 -23.41 0.91 -11.77
N GLU A 312 -23.38 1.59 -12.90
CA GLU A 312 -24.34 1.37 -13.98
C GLU A 312 -24.33 -0.09 -14.46
N TYR A 313 -23.17 -0.74 -14.44
CA TYR A 313 -23.06 -2.17 -14.80
C TYR A 313 -23.40 -3.11 -13.62
N PHE A 314 -22.78 -2.93 -12.47
CA PHE A 314 -22.87 -3.91 -11.36
C PHE A 314 -24.09 -3.72 -10.45
N TYR A 315 -24.69 -2.55 -10.40
CA TYR A 315 -25.76 -2.27 -9.45
C TYR A 315 -27.03 -3.11 -9.67
N PRO A 316 -27.48 -3.40 -10.90
CA PRO A 316 -28.61 -4.31 -11.12
C PRO A 316 -28.38 -5.71 -10.55
N GLU A 317 -27.15 -6.22 -10.60
CA GLU A 317 -26.79 -7.52 -9.99
C GLU A 317 -26.74 -7.43 -8.48
N LEU A 318 -26.16 -6.36 -7.93
CA LEU A 318 -26.13 -6.13 -6.50
C LEU A 318 -27.56 -6.03 -5.92
N GLN A 319 -28.49 -5.38 -6.60
CA GLN A 319 -29.90 -5.33 -6.21
C GLN A 319 -30.56 -6.72 -6.24
N ARG A 320 -30.24 -7.56 -7.23
CA ARG A 320 -30.74 -8.97 -7.28
C ARG A 320 -30.16 -9.80 -6.14
N THR A 321 -28.92 -9.55 -5.75
CA THR A 321 -28.25 -10.25 -4.65
C THR A 321 -28.86 -9.85 -3.29
N PHE A 322 -29.24 -8.58 -3.12
CA PHE A 322 -29.77 -7.99 -1.89
C PHE A 322 -31.08 -7.24 -2.13
N PRO A 323 -32.15 -7.93 -2.56
CA PRO A 323 -33.39 -7.26 -2.96
C PRO A 323 -34.12 -6.56 -1.81
N ASP A 324 -34.04 -7.12 -0.60
CA ASP A 324 -34.70 -6.55 0.58
C ASP A 324 -34.04 -5.23 1.02
N GLN A 325 -32.71 -5.13 0.88
CA GLN A 325 -31.95 -3.97 1.31
C GLN A 325 -31.87 -2.88 0.22
N LEU A 326 -31.70 -3.29 -1.04
CA LEU A 326 -31.37 -2.38 -2.14
C LEU A 326 -32.45 -2.27 -3.22
N GLY A 327 -33.50 -3.11 -3.18
CA GLY A 327 -34.53 -3.12 -4.23
C GLY A 327 -35.26 -1.79 -4.42
N GLY A 328 -35.41 -1.01 -3.33
CA GLY A 328 -36.01 0.33 -3.36
C GLY A 328 -35.00 1.48 -3.45
N VAL A 329 -33.72 1.22 -3.50
CA VAL A 329 -32.66 2.24 -3.53
C VAL A 329 -32.29 2.56 -4.97
N SER A 330 -32.32 3.85 -5.35
CA SER A 330 -31.90 4.25 -6.68
C SER A 330 -30.39 4.16 -6.87
N LEU A 331 -29.93 4.02 -8.13
CA LEU A 331 -28.50 4.08 -8.44
C LEU A 331 -27.86 5.39 -7.97
N ASP A 332 -28.55 6.51 -8.11
CA ASP A 332 -28.04 7.82 -7.69
C ASP A 332 -27.83 7.87 -6.17
N THR A 333 -28.79 7.38 -5.39
CA THR A 333 -28.68 7.29 -3.93
C THR A 333 -27.51 6.38 -3.53
N PHE A 334 -27.43 5.21 -4.14
CA PHE A 334 -26.34 4.26 -3.87
C PHE A 334 -24.96 4.81 -4.25
N HIS A 335 -24.83 5.40 -5.44
CA HIS A 335 -23.59 6.00 -5.91
C HIS A 335 -23.12 7.16 -5.01
N ARG A 336 -24.04 7.97 -4.51
CA ARG A 336 -23.70 9.00 -3.52
C ARG A 336 -23.28 8.37 -2.19
N ALA A 337 -23.95 7.33 -1.72
CA ALA A 337 -23.64 6.63 -0.47
C ALA A 337 -22.22 6.05 -0.47
N VAL A 338 -21.80 5.35 -1.55
CA VAL A 338 -20.44 4.76 -1.65
C VAL A 338 -19.33 5.81 -1.82
N ASN A 339 -19.69 7.06 -2.10
CA ASN A 339 -18.78 8.20 -2.24
C ASN A 339 -19.01 9.27 -1.17
N LYS A 340 -19.63 8.90 -0.05
CA LYS A 340 -19.83 9.80 1.09
C LYS A 340 -18.50 10.34 1.58
N VAL A 341 -18.44 11.64 1.82
CA VAL A 341 -17.32 12.34 2.46
C VAL A 341 -17.73 12.74 3.87
N GLN A 342 -16.94 12.32 4.83
CA GLN A 342 -17.13 12.67 6.23
C GLN A 342 -15.80 12.63 6.97
N PRO A 343 -15.32 13.74 7.56
CA PRO A 343 -14.12 13.70 8.39
C PRO A 343 -14.26 12.64 9.47
N SER A 344 -13.25 11.80 9.59
CA SER A 344 -13.17 10.74 10.61
C SER A 344 -11.90 10.89 11.42
N LEU A 345 -11.88 10.32 12.63
CA LEU A 345 -10.67 10.29 13.44
C LEU A 345 -9.72 9.18 13.00
N ILE A 346 -10.26 8.06 12.52
CA ILE A 346 -9.52 6.84 12.22
C ILE A 346 -9.13 6.82 10.74
N ARG A 347 -7.82 6.69 10.46
CA ARG A 347 -7.28 6.69 9.09
C ARG A 347 -7.87 5.58 8.21
N THR A 348 -8.01 4.38 8.74
CA THR A 348 -8.54 3.23 7.98
C THR A 348 -10.04 3.34 7.68
N ASP A 349 -10.75 4.22 8.35
CA ASP A 349 -12.18 4.50 8.13
C ASP A 349 -12.39 5.77 7.28
N ALA A 350 -11.29 6.45 6.88
CA ALA A 350 -11.35 7.68 6.11
C ALA A 350 -11.84 7.42 4.67
N ASP A 351 -12.68 8.34 4.17
CA ASP A 351 -13.12 8.34 2.79
C ASP A 351 -12.00 8.77 1.82
N GLU A 352 -12.25 8.59 0.52
CA GLU A 352 -11.28 8.88 -0.53
C GLU A 352 -10.74 10.32 -0.49
N LEU A 353 -11.60 11.30 -0.17
CA LEU A 353 -11.21 12.71 -0.20
C LEU A 353 -10.38 13.10 1.02
N THR A 354 -10.70 12.57 2.20
CA THR A 354 -10.04 12.93 3.46
C THR A 354 -8.80 12.08 3.76
N TYR A 355 -8.68 10.89 3.16
CA TYR A 355 -7.63 9.91 3.47
C TYR A 355 -6.20 10.47 3.42
N ASN A 356 -5.88 11.26 2.39
CA ASN A 356 -4.52 11.80 2.24
C ASN A 356 -4.15 12.80 3.34
N LEU A 357 -5.11 13.49 3.95
CA LEU A 357 -4.85 14.37 5.09
C LEU A 357 -4.33 13.57 6.29
N HIS A 358 -4.90 12.39 6.54
CA HIS A 358 -4.41 11.49 7.58
C HIS A 358 -2.97 11.05 7.35
N VAL A 359 -2.61 10.73 6.11
CA VAL A 359 -1.25 10.32 5.74
C VAL A 359 -0.28 11.49 5.89
N MET A 360 -0.64 12.67 5.37
CA MET A 360 0.22 13.86 5.42
C MET A 360 0.46 14.35 6.87
N ILE A 361 -0.54 14.23 7.76
CA ILE A 361 -0.36 14.51 9.18
C ILE A 361 0.72 13.61 9.78
N ARG A 362 0.66 12.31 9.51
CA ARG A 362 1.65 11.34 10.02
C ARG A 362 3.03 11.62 9.48
N PHE A 363 3.16 11.85 8.18
CA PHE A 363 4.42 12.18 7.54
C PHE A 363 5.07 13.43 8.15
N ASP A 364 4.30 14.49 8.37
CA ASP A 364 4.82 15.72 8.99
C ASP A 364 5.30 15.49 10.44
N LEU A 365 4.55 14.68 11.22
CA LEU A 365 4.93 14.33 12.59
C LEU A 365 6.19 13.45 12.62
N GLU A 366 6.30 12.47 11.72
CA GLU A 366 7.50 11.65 11.56
C GLU A 366 8.73 12.49 11.27
N LEU A 367 8.63 13.43 10.33
CA LEU A 367 9.75 14.31 10.01
C LEU A 367 10.12 15.20 11.19
N ALA A 368 9.12 15.76 11.90
CA ALA A 368 9.37 16.58 13.07
C ALA A 368 10.06 15.80 14.21
N LEU A 369 9.67 14.54 14.43
CA LEU A 369 10.32 13.63 15.38
C LEU A 369 11.76 13.31 14.95
N LEU A 370 11.97 12.89 13.70
CA LEU A 370 13.30 12.57 13.18
C LEU A 370 14.26 13.75 13.20
N GLU A 371 13.77 14.96 12.88
CA GLU A 371 14.52 16.21 12.91
C GLU A 371 14.78 16.72 14.34
N GLY A 372 14.17 16.14 15.38
CA GLY A 372 14.27 16.59 16.78
C GLY A 372 13.52 17.89 17.07
N LYS A 373 12.57 18.26 16.21
CA LYS A 373 11.69 19.45 16.37
C LYS A 373 10.47 19.15 17.22
N LEU A 374 10.13 17.88 17.40
CA LEU A 374 9.05 17.38 18.24
C LEU A 374 9.60 16.32 19.15
N GLU A 375 9.29 16.38 20.46
CA GLU A 375 9.59 15.32 21.41
C GLU A 375 8.41 14.34 21.48
N VAL A 376 8.70 13.06 21.75
CA VAL A 376 7.66 12.01 21.80
C VAL A 376 6.59 12.31 22.84
N LYS A 377 6.96 12.92 23.98
CA LYS A 377 6.00 13.31 25.03
C LYS A 377 4.94 14.31 24.55
N ASP A 378 5.28 15.14 23.55
CA ASP A 378 4.40 16.20 23.02
C ASP A 378 3.59 15.72 21.81
N LEU A 379 3.82 14.49 21.34
CA LEU A 379 3.18 13.91 20.17
C LEU A 379 1.64 13.86 20.26
N PRO A 380 1.00 13.53 21.41
CA PRO A 380 -0.46 13.52 21.50
C PRO A 380 -1.10 14.88 21.19
N GLU A 381 -0.53 15.98 21.71
CA GLU A 381 -1.08 17.31 21.44
C GLU A 381 -0.75 17.79 20.02
N ALA A 382 0.45 17.51 19.52
CA ALA A 382 0.81 17.80 18.12
C ALA A 382 -0.13 17.07 17.15
N TRP A 383 -0.53 15.84 17.47
CA TRP A 383 -1.52 15.07 16.70
C TRP A 383 -2.88 15.76 16.69
N ARG A 384 -3.43 16.12 17.86
CA ARG A 384 -4.72 16.82 17.98
C ARG A 384 -4.73 18.13 17.20
N GLU A 385 -3.65 18.91 17.29
CA GLU A 385 -3.54 20.20 16.60
C GLU A 385 -3.54 20.00 15.08
N ARG A 386 -2.80 19.03 14.54
CA ARG A 386 -2.79 18.74 13.10
C ARG A 386 -4.16 18.29 12.59
N TYR A 387 -4.88 17.48 13.37
CA TYR A 387 -6.25 17.06 13.02
C TYR A 387 -7.21 18.25 12.99
N ARG A 388 -7.12 19.18 13.94
CA ARG A 388 -7.93 20.43 13.92
C ARG A 388 -7.65 21.26 12.68
N GLN A 389 -6.38 21.41 12.32
CA GLN A 389 -5.96 22.23 11.18
C GLN A 389 -6.41 21.64 9.84
N ASP A 390 -6.19 20.34 9.63
CA ASP A 390 -6.38 19.72 8.33
C ASP A 390 -7.80 19.14 8.13
N LEU A 391 -8.41 18.60 9.18
CA LEU A 391 -9.71 17.91 9.13
C LEU A 391 -10.85 18.65 9.86
N GLY A 392 -10.54 19.70 10.62
CA GLY A 392 -11.55 20.43 11.41
C GLY A 392 -12.08 19.67 12.63
N ILE A 393 -11.53 18.50 12.95
CA ILE A 393 -11.90 17.65 14.09
C ILE A 393 -10.65 17.32 14.91
N ALA A 394 -10.84 16.87 16.16
CA ALA A 394 -9.74 16.38 16.96
C ALA A 394 -10.20 15.23 17.87
N PRO A 395 -9.36 14.20 18.10
CA PRO A 395 -9.69 13.14 19.04
C PRO A 395 -9.77 13.67 20.47
N ALA A 396 -10.78 13.19 21.20
CA ALA A 396 -10.95 13.51 22.62
C ALA A 396 -9.98 12.73 23.52
N ASP A 397 -9.51 11.60 23.03
CA ASP A 397 -8.65 10.64 23.71
C ASP A 397 -7.46 10.23 22.83
N ASP A 398 -6.50 9.48 23.39
CA ASP A 398 -5.32 9.03 22.68
C ASP A 398 -5.57 7.72 21.90
N LYS A 399 -6.55 6.90 22.30
CA LYS A 399 -6.86 5.63 21.64
C LYS A 399 -7.38 5.84 20.19
N ASP A 400 -8.15 6.93 19.96
CA ASP A 400 -8.62 7.35 18.65
C ASP A 400 -7.73 8.46 18.05
N GLY A 401 -6.73 8.89 18.83
CA GLY A 401 -5.66 9.81 18.44
C GLY A 401 -4.38 9.08 18.09
N VAL A 402 -3.31 9.42 18.79
CA VAL A 402 -1.94 8.96 18.53
C VAL A 402 -1.76 7.43 18.65
N LEU A 403 -2.61 6.74 19.40
CA LEU A 403 -2.57 5.28 19.57
C LEU A 403 -3.34 4.52 18.47
N GLN A 404 -4.04 5.18 17.56
CA GLN A 404 -4.93 4.51 16.61
C GLN A 404 -4.22 3.64 15.57
N ASP A 405 -2.98 3.96 15.24
CA ASP A 405 -2.26 3.39 14.11
C ASP A 405 -1.06 2.58 14.58
N VAL A 406 -0.94 1.34 14.11
CA VAL A 406 0.06 0.38 14.58
C VAL A 406 1.48 0.65 14.07
N HIS A 407 1.65 1.40 12.99
CA HIS A 407 2.90 1.46 12.24
C HIS A 407 4.11 1.82 13.10
N TRP A 408 4.01 2.88 13.92
CA TRP A 408 5.13 3.30 14.77
C TRP A 408 5.43 2.35 15.93
N TYR A 409 4.53 1.39 16.19
CA TYR A 409 4.67 0.38 17.23
C TYR A 409 5.16 -0.96 16.72
N ALA A 410 5.28 -1.11 15.40
CA ALA A 410 5.68 -2.35 14.74
C ALA A 410 6.78 -2.16 13.68
N ASP A 411 7.14 -0.90 13.36
CA ASP A 411 8.10 -0.56 12.34
C ASP A 411 8.88 0.71 12.72
N THR A 412 9.66 1.28 11.80
CA THR A 412 10.36 2.55 11.97
C THR A 412 9.40 3.74 12.09
N ILE A 413 9.84 4.81 12.76
CA ILE A 413 9.24 6.13 12.63
C ILE A 413 9.82 6.77 11.37
N GLY A 414 8.99 6.90 10.34
CA GLY A 414 9.37 7.39 9.00
C GLY A 414 9.54 6.29 7.96
N GLY A 415 9.19 6.59 6.72
CA GLY A 415 9.43 5.74 5.57
C GLY A 415 8.28 4.81 5.17
N VAL A 416 7.12 4.86 5.82
CA VAL A 416 6.00 3.97 5.52
C VAL A 416 4.79 4.73 4.96
N PHE A 417 4.36 5.81 5.60
CA PHE A 417 3.08 6.45 5.28
C PHE A 417 3.03 7.15 3.92
N GLN A 418 4.14 7.69 3.42
CA GLN A 418 4.16 8.43 2.16
C GLN A 418 3.64 7.62 0.97
N GLY A 419 3.90 6.31 0.94
CA GLY A 419 3.50 5.41 -0.14
C GLY A 419 2.00 5.43 -0.41
N TYR A 420 1.18 5.58 0.62
CA TYR A 420 -0.29 5.65 0.49
C TYR A 420 -0.74 6.88 -0.32
N THR A 421 -0.18 8.06 -0.04
CA THR A 421 -0.53 9.28 -0.78
C THR A 421 0.11 9.30 -2.17
N ILE A 422 1.36 8.83 -2.31
CA ILE A 422 2.00 8.63 -3.62
C ILE A 422 1.12 7.73 -4.49
N GLY A 423 0.59 6.64 -3.92
CA GLY A 423 -0.31 5.72 -4.60
C GLY A 423 -1.57 6.39 -5.12
N ASN A 424 -2.23 7.20 -4.29
CA ASN A 424 -3.40 7.95 -4.73
C ASN A 424 -3.09 8.93 -5.88
N ILE A 425 -1.95 9.63 -5.82
CA ILE A 425 -1.53 10.56 -6.88
C ILE A 425 -1.24 9.79 -8.18
N LEU A 426 -0.45 8.73 -8.10
CA LEU A 426 -0.08 7.90 -9.26
C LEU A 426 -1.29 7.21 -9.88
N SER A 427 -2.27 6.78 -9.09
CA SER A 427 -3.48 6.14 -9.61
C SER A 427 -4.21 7.02 -10.63
N ALA A 428 -4.35 8.31 -10.32
CA ALA A 428 -4.98 9.27 -11.21
C ALA A 428 -4.07 9.64 -12.42
N GLN A 429 -2.77 9.73 -12.20
CA GLN A 429 -1.81 10.03 -13.27
C GLN A 429 -1.77 8.90 -14.31
N PHE A 430 -1.74 7.65 -13.87
CA PHE A 430 -1.80 6.48 -14.75
C PHE A 430 -3.15 6.38 -15.47
N TYR A 431 -4.25 6.58 -14.74
CA TYR A 431 -5.58 6.53 -15.32
C TYR A 431 -5.79 7.63 -16.37
N GLU A 432 -5.40 8.87 -16.09
CA GLU A 432 -5.49 9.98 -17.05
C GLU A 432 -4.66 9.68 -18.31
N THR A 433 -3.49 9.06 -18.16
CA THR A 433 -2.66 8.68 -19.30
C THR A 433 -3.29 7.54 -20.11
N ALA A 434 -3.86 6.55 -19.44
CA ALA A 434 -4.60 5.48 -20.09
C ALA A 434 -5.80 6.04 -20.90
N LEU A 435 -6.54 7.03 -20.35
CA LEU A 435 -7.64 7.69 -21.06
C LEU A 435 -7.19 8.50 -22.28
N LYS A 436 -5.99 9.09 -22.25
CA LYS A 436 -5.43 9.77 -23.43
C LYS A 436 -5.13 8.79 -24.56
N ALA A 437 -4.68 7.59 -24.21
CA ALA A 437 -4.40 6.52 -25.18
C ALA A 437 -5.69 5.80 -25.62
N HIS A 438 -6.64 5.65 -24.73
CA HIS A 438 -7.87 4.87 -24.88
C HIS A 438 -9.09 5.64 -24.32
N PRO A 439 -9.60 6.64 -25.06
CA PRO A 439 -10.72 7.47 -24.57
C PRO A 439 -12.04 6.70 -24.41
N GLU A 440 -12.13 5.49 -24.97
CA GLU A 440 -13.28 4.59 -24.85
C GLU A 440 -13.41 3.89 -23.49
N ILE A 441 -12.38 3.92 -22.64
CA ILE A 441 -12.36 3.21 -21.33
C ILE A 441 -13.58 3.53 -20.46
N PRO A 442 -14.04 4.78 -20.28
CA PRO A 442 -15.22 5.07 -19.47
C PRO A 442 -16.51 4.42 -20.00
N ASP A 443 -16.68 4.32 -21.32
CA ASP A 443 -17.84 3.66 -21.94
C ASP A 443 -17.75 2.13 -21.79
N GLN A 444 -16.55 1.58 -21.91
CA GLN A 444 -16.29 0.16 -21.65
C GLN A 444 -16.58 -0.23 -20.19
N ILE A 445 -16.19 0.61 -19.23
CA ILE A 445 -16.50 0.40 -17.80
C ILE A 445 -18.02 0.31 -17.61
N ARG A 446 -18.84 1.17 -18.25
CA ARG A 446 -20.30 1.10 -18.21
C ARG A 446 -20.85 -0.22 -18.76
N GLN A 447 -20.12 -0.87 -19.64
CA GLN A 447 -20.48 -2.16 -20.25
C GLN A 447 -19.88 -3.35 -19.51
N GLY A 448 -19.13 -3.11 -18.42
CA GLY A 448 -18.43 -4.13 -17.65
C GLY A 448 -17.20 -4.70 -18.37
N GLU A 449 -16.62 -3.92 -19.28
CA GLU A 449 -15.43 -4.28 -20.04
C GLU A 449 -14.20 -3.54 -19.46
N PHE A 450 -13.29 -4.28 -18.84
CA PHE A 450 -12.11 -3.74 -18.17
C PHE A 450 -10.80 -4.10 -18.88
N GLY A 451 -10.89 -4.86 -19.98
CA GLY A 451 -9.74 -5.45 -20.67
C GLY A 451 -8.77 -4.40 -21.22
N THR A 452 -9.27 -3.29 -21.80
CA THR A 452 -8.44 -2.23 -22.36
C THR A 452 -7.62 -1.52 -21.28
N LEU A 453 -8.27 -1.12 -20.17
CA LEU A 453 -7.58 -0.49 -19.05
C LEU A 453 -6.53 -1.44 -18.45
N ARG A 454 -6.91 -2.69 -18.15
CA ARG A 454 -5.98 -3.69 -17.63
C ARG A 454 -4.84 -3.97 -18.60
N GLY A 455 -5.10 -4.05 -19.89
CA GLY A 455 -4.09 -4.25 -20.93
C GLY A 455 -3.06 -3.12 -20.94
N TRP A 456 -3.52 -1.87 -20.86
CA TRP A 456 -2.65 -0.70 -20.76
C TRP A 456 -1.79 -0.74 -19.48
N LEU A 457 -2.39 -1.02 -18.32
CA LEU A 457 -1.67 -1.16 -17.05
C LEU A 457 -0.64 -2.30 -17.11
N THR A 458 -0.98 -3.43 -17.73
CA THR A 458 -0.07 -4.55 -17.89
C THR A 458 1.13 -4.17 -18.77
N GLU A 459 0.88 -3.51 -19.91
CA GLU A 459 1.95 -3.15 -20.85
C GLU A 459 2.89 -2.08 -20.29
N HIS A 460 2.35 -1.08 -19.58
CA HIS A 460 3.14 0.07 -19.15
C HIS A 460 3.66 -0.03 -17.71
N ILE A 461 3.06 -0.89 -16.87
CA ILE A 461 3.40 -0.98 -15.45
C ILE A 461 3.69 -2.43 -15.04
N TYR A 462 2.70 -3.34 -15.12
CA TYR A 462 2.78 -4.64 -14.47
C TYR A 462 3.92 -5.51 -14.97
N ARG A 463 4.04 -5.64 -16.29
CA ARG A 463 5.03 -6.53 -16.93
C ARG A 463 6.48 -6.24 -16.56
N HIS A 464 6.75 -5.05 -16.04
CA HIS A 464 8.12 -4.62 -15.73
C HIS A 464 8.59 -5.09 -14.35
N GLY A 465 7.67 -5.45 -13.44
CA GLY A 465 8.03 -5.79 -12.07
C GLY A 465 8.90 -4.70 -11.43
N ALA A 466 9.94 -5.10 -10.72
CA ALA A 466 10.90 -4.18 -10.06
C ALA A 466 12.10 -3.78 -10.95
N LYS A 467 11.97 -3.84 -12.27
CA LYS A 467 13.04 -3.52 -13.22
C LYS A 467 13.45 -2.04 -13.20
N PHE A 468 12.48 -1.17 -12.98
CA PHE A 468 12.64 0.28 -12.93
C PHE A 468 12.29 0.80 -11.54
N THR A 469 12.86 1.92 -11.12
CA THR A 469 12.40 2.65 -9.93
C THR A 469 11.01 3.25 -10.18
N ALA A 470 10.35 3.73 -9.12
CA ALA A 470 9.03 4.36 -9.24
C ALA A 470 9.04 5.58 -10.18
N ASP A 471 10.07 6.43 -10.07
CA ASP A 471 10.22 7.62 -10.91
C ASP A 471 10.44 7.25 -12.38
N GLU A 472 11.36 6.30 -12.65
CA GLU A 472 11.62 5.80 -14.00
C GLU A 472 10.39 5.17 -14.64
N LEU A 473 9.64 4.36 -13.88
CA LEU A 473 8.43 3.70 -14.35
C LEU A 473 7.34 4.73 -14.65
N THR A 474 7.17 5.72 -13.77
CA THR A 474 6.21 6.80 -13.93
C THR A 474 6.50 7.62 -15.19
N GLU A 475 7.76 8.03 -15.38
CA GLU A 475 8.16 8.81 -16.56
C GLU A 475 7.98 8.00 -17.86
N ARG A 476 8.32 6.70 -17.85
CA ARG A 476 8.12 5.80 -19.00
C ARG A 476 6.64 5.59 -19.35
N ALA A 477 5.81 5.39 -18.33
CA ALA A 477 4.39 5.13 -18.53
C ALA A 477 3.61 6.39 -18.91
N THR A 478 3.99 7.57 -18.41
CA THR A 478 3.20 8.79 -18.51
C THR A 478 3.86 9.92 -19.32
N GLY A 479 5.16 9.83 -19.58
CA GLY A 479 5.95 10.89 -20.20
C GLY A 479 6.22 12.07 -19.26
N SER A 480 5.94 11.95 -17.97
CA SER A 480 6.14 13.02 -16.97
C SER A 480 6.53 12.44 -15.62
N GLN A 481 7.16 13.26 -14.78
CA GLN A 481 7.42 12.93 -13.40
C GLN A 481 6.12 12.93 -12.58
N LEU A 482 6.21 12.45 -11.34
CA LEU A 482 5.11 12.45 -10.37
C LEU A 482 4.51 13.86 -10.21
N SER A 483 3.19 13.98 -10.43
CA SER A 483 2.45 15.25 -10.37
C SER A 483 1.09 15.09 -9.70
N ILE A 484 0.74 16.05 -8.84
CA ILE A 484 -0.59 16.09 -8.20
C ILE A 484 -1.71 16.52 -9.15
N ASP A 485 -1.40 17.15 -10.27
CA ASP A 485 -2.40 17.79 -11.14
C ASP A 485 -3.48 16.84 -11.65
N PRO A 486 -3.16 15.62 -12.15
CA PRO A 486 -4.18 14.64 -12.55
C PRO A 486 -5.10 14.26 -11.39
N TYR A 487 -4.54 14.06 -10.20
CA TYR A 487 -5.30 13.67 -9.03
C TYR A 487 -6.25 14.79 -8.56
N ILE A 488 -5.78 16.03 -8.54
CA ILE A 488 -6.62 17.20 -8.20
C ILE A 488 -7.74 17.40 -9.23
N ARG A 489 -7.46 17.24 -10.53
CA ARG A 489 -8.52 17.28 -11.57
C ARG A 489 -9.57 16.21 -11.35
N TYR A 490 -9.14 14.98 -11.05
CA TYR A 490 -10.02 13.87 -10.75
C TYR A 490 -10.92 14.16 -9.55
N LEU A 491 -10.34 14.56 -8.40
CA LEU A 491 -11.10 14.85 -7.19
C LEU A 491 -12.09 16.02 -7.37
N LYS A 492 -11.63 17.12 -7.99
CA LYS A 492 -12.51 18.27 -8.26
C LYS A 492 -13.64 17.92 -9.22
N GLY A 493 -13.39 17.09 -10.21
CA GLY A 493 -14.43 16.59 -11.13
C GLY A 493 -15.45 15.72 -10.39
N LYS A 494 -14.99 14.65 -9.75
CA LYS A 494 -15.84 13.68 -9.05
C LYS A 494 -16.67 14.31 -7.93
N PHE A 495 -16.03 14.97 -7.00
CA PHE A 495 -16.72 15.56 -5.84
C PHE A 495 -17.45 16.86 -6.20
N GLY A 496 -17.05 17.56 -7.25
CA GLY A 496 -17.82 18.66 -7.82
C GLY A 496 -19.14 18.23 -8.46
N GLU A 497 -19.26 16.99 -8.93
CA GLU A 497 -20.52 16.41 -9.44
C GLU A 497 -21.39 15.86 -8.31
N LEU A 498 -20.79 15.16 -7.35
CA LEU A 498 -21.51 14.50 -6.25
C LEU A 498 -22.07 15.47 -5.22
N TYR A 499 -21.42 16.61 -5.02
CA TYR A 499 -21.73 17.61 -3.98
C TYR A 499 -22.05 18.97 -4.62
N ARG A 500 -23.02 18.97 -5.54
CA ARG A 500 -23.59 20.18 -6.18
C ARG A 500 -24.73 20.77 -5.36
#